data_fb60dcf4547b5be9fc8b7e5e3d556ac2
#
_entry.id   fb60dcf4547b5be9fc8b7e5e3d556ac2
#
_cell.length_a   1.000
_cell.length_b   1.000
_cell.length_c   1.000
_cell.angle_alpha   90.00
_cell.angle_beta   90.00
_cell.angle_gamma   90.00
#
_symmetry.space_group_name_H-M   'P 1'
#
loop_
_entity.id
_entity.type
_entity.pdbx_description
1 polymer ?
#
loop_
_entity_poly.entity_id
_entity_poly.type
_entity_poly.pdbx_seq_one_letter_code
_entity_poly.pdbx_strand_id
1 'polypeptide(L)'
;MPHLRFRPPPSFWLNLDIPLMLTAIGLAVVGIFTLWGTAAVEGRIGPPGHEVRRQLLWMGLGVAAMATAIAFDYRATRRWSVLLYLLLMAALMGLLIQGRRIHGAASWYVLELGGFRFQGQPSEFGKIVVVLALAVYLERRALTLRRFHHTLAPLGLAALPAALIIRQPDLGTALVYFPPVFAMFWVAGLRKRVFALYAALALAGAALSYPHLAEYQKERIRSYLRLGEDFQGRDYNVVQARTALGSGQILGKGWGQGTQTSLRFLPEYRTDFILPAFGEQFGLIGCLALFLAYLALLARMVRLAARSVDLYGALLITGLATVLGVHLFLNVGMAMGLLPVAGLPLPFLSSGGSFMLTCFLIVGLTASVGVRRAG
;
A
#
# COMPACT_ATOMS: atom_id res chain seq x y z
N MET A 1 2.96 -35.29 16.41
CA MET A 1 2.68 -33.87 16.15
C MET A 1 2.69 -33.12 17.47
N PRO A 2 3.73 -32.37 17.85
CA PRO A 2 3.70 -31.60 19.09
C PRO A 2 2.76 -30.41 18.85
N HIS A 3 1.74 -30.33 19.69
CA HIS A 3 0.76 -29.27 19.72
C HIS A 3 1.47 -27.92 19.83
N LEU A 4 1.31 -27.06 18.81
CA LEU A 4 1.73 -25.65 18.78
C LEU A 4 0.90 -24.85 19.83
N ARG A 5 1.12 -25.14 21.13
CA ARG A 5 0.69 -24.25 22.19
C ARG A 5 1.66 -23.07 22.20
N PHE A 6 1.27 -21.98 21.56
CA PHE A 6 1.95 -20.70 21.72
C PHE A 6 1.90 -20.30 23.19
N ARG A 7 3.00 -20.53 23.91
CA ARG A 7 3.26 -19.88 25.20
C ARG A 7 4.25 -18.75 24.90
N PRO A 8 3.77 -17.50 24.88
CA PRO A 8 4.68 -16.38 24.69
C PRO A 8 5.71 -16.39 25.86
N PRO A 9 7.02 -16.22 25.58
CA PRO A 9 7.98 -16.05 26.64
C PRO A 9 7.63 -14.80 27.47
N PRO A 10 8.00 -14.72 28.75
CA PRO A 10 7.68 -13.55 29.60
C PRO A 10 8.12 -12.21 28.97
N SER A 11 9.20 -12.20 28.20
CA SER A 11 9.72 -11.05 27.45
C SER A 11 8.87 -10.66 26.23
N PHE A 12 7.90 -11.47 25.80
CA PHE A 12 7.09 -11.21 24.62
C PHE A 12 6.37 -9.85 24.69
N TRP A 13 5.69 -9.60 25.80
CA TRP A 13 4.94 -8.35 26.00
C TRP A 13 5.85 -7.13 26.17
N LEU A 14 7.06 -7.31 26.74
CA LEU A 14 8.03 -6.24 26.93
C LEU A 14 8.69 -5.80 25.60
N ASN A 15 8.77 -6.71 24.64
CA ASN A 15 9.38 -6.44 23.33
C ASN A 15 8.36 -5.96 22.27
N LEU A 16 7.08 -5.85 22.65
CA LEU A 16 6.04 -5.37 21.74
C LEU A 16 6.25 -3.88 21.41
N ASP A 17 6.35 -3.56 20.13
CA ASP A 17 6.47 -2.16 19.70
C ASP A 17 5.08 -1.49 19.69
N ILE A 18 4.61 -1.15 20.91
CA ILE A 18 3.32 -0.48 21.11
C ILE A 18 3.18 0.81 20.28
N PRO A 19 4.21 1.70 20.20
CA PRO A 19 4.10 2.90 19.38
C PRO A 19 3.90 2.62 17.88
N LEU A 20 4.45 1.54 17.33
CA LEU A 20 4.21 1.12 15.94
C LEU A 20 2.71 0.82 15.72
N MET A 21 2.13 0.04 16.62
CA MET A 21 0.73 -0.36 16.55
C MET A 21 -0.23 0.83 16.76
N LEU A 22 0.06 1.67 17.76
CA LEU A 22 -0.75 2.86 18.04
C LEU A 22 -0.71 3.86 16.88
N THR A 23 0.44 4.03 16.23
CA THR A 23 0.55 4.90 15.05
C THR A 23 -0.31 4.38 13.89
N ALA A 24 -0.28 3.06 13.61
CA ALA A 24 -1.11 2.45 12.58
C ALA A 24 -2.61 2.59 12.87
N ILE A 25 -3.03 2.32 14.11
CA ILE A 25 -4.42 2.48 14.55
C ILE A 25 -4.83 3.96 14.48
N GLY A 26 -3.97 4.88 14.95
CA GLY A 26 -4.21 6.32 14.89
C GLY A 26 -4.41 6.83 13.47
N LEU A 27 -3.58 6.38 12.51
CA LEU A 27 -3.75 6.70 11.09
C LEU A 27 -5.10 6.20 10.55
N ALA A 28 -5.52 4.98 10.91
CA ALA A 28 -6.81 4.43 10.49
C ALA A 28 -7.99 5.21 11.10
N VAL A 29 -7.89 5.61 12.37
CA VAL A 29 -8.89 6.46 13.02
C VAL A 29 -8.99 7.83 12.33
N VAL A 30 -7.85 8.45 12.01
CA VAL A 30 -7.82 9.72 11.26
C VAL A 30 -8.49 9.55 9.89
N GLY A 31 -8.24 8.43 9.18
CA GLY A 31 -8.90 8.13 7.91
C GLY A 31 -10.42 8.03 8.05
N ILE A 32 -10.91 7.30 9.05
CA ILE A 32 -12.34 7.17 9.34
C ILE A 32 -12.96 8.52 9.68
N PHE A 33 -12.27 9.31 10.51
CA PHE A 33 -12.73 10.65 10.90
C PHE A 33 -12.81 11.59 9.69
N THR A 34 -11.84 11.52 8.80
CA THR A 34 -11.84 12.25 7.53
C THR A 34 -13.03 11.85 6.66
N LEU A 35 -13.24 10.54 6.45
CA LEU A 35 -14.38 10.00 5.69
C LEU A 35 -15.72 10.43 6.27
N TRP A 36 -15.83 10.49 7.59
CA TRP A 36 -17.06 10.94 8.23
C TRP A 36 -17.30 12.44 7.98
N GLY A 37 -16.26 13.27 8.06
CA GLY A 37 -16.35 14.68 7.72
C GLY A 37 -16.77 14.93 6.27
N THR A 38 -16.32 14.10 5.31
CA THR A 38 -16.71 14.24 3.89
C THR A 38 -18.18 13.90 3.62
N ALA A 39 -18.87 13.27 4.58
CA ALA A 39 -20.30 12.95 4.45
C ALA A 39 -21.21 14.09 4.95
N ALA A 40 -20.65 15.25 5.36
CA ALA A 40 -21.43 16.41 5.76
C ALA A 40 -22.21 16.98 4.56
N VAL A 41 -23.46 17.37 4.82
CA VAL A 41 -24.33 18.08 3.90
C VAL A 41 -24.59 19.48 4.46
N GLU A 42 -24.31 20.50 3.67
CA GLU A 42 -24.49 21.92 4.09
C GLU A 42 -23.79 22.26 5.43
N GLY A 43 -22.61 21.66 5.68
CA GLY A 43 -21.85 21.85 6.90
C GLY A 43 -22.42 21.13 8.14
N ARG A 44 -23.49 20.34 7.99
CA ARG A 44 -24.05 19.51 9.06
C ARG A 44 -23.60 18.06 8.92
N ILE A 45 -22.97 17.55 9.96
CA ILE A 45 -22.50 16.16 10.00
C ILE A 45 -23.58 15.31 10.63
N GLY A 46 -24.15 14.39 9.83
CA GLY A 46 -25.09 13.40 10.29
C GLY A 46 -24.43 12.22 11.02
N PRO A 47 -25.22 11.23 11.47
CA PRO A 47 -24.67 9.99 12.04
C PRO A 47 -23.80 9.26 11.01
N PRO A 48 -22.86 8.37 11.46
CA PRO A 48 -21.97 7.63 10.55
C PRO A 48 -22.76 6.86 9.49
N GLY A 49 -22.54 7.23 8.23
CA GLY A 49 -23.16 6.56 7.07
C GLY A 49 -22.63 5.14 6.86
N HIS A 50 -23.20 4.44 5.89
CA HIS A 50 -22.84 3.06 5.55
C HIS A 50 -21.32 2.90 5.28
N GLU A 51 -20.70 3.87 4.61
CA GLU A 51 -19.26 3.86 4.28
C GLU A 51 -18.38 3.88 5.52
N VAL A 52 -18.69 4.75 6.47
CA VAL A 52 -17.96 4.88 7.74
C VAL A 52 -18.09 3.61 8.57
N ARG A 53 -19.33 3.06 8.67
CA ARG A 53 -19.58 1.79 9.39
C ARG A 53 -18.81 0.64 8.76
N ARG A 54 -18.79 0.56 7.43
CA ARG A 54 -18.03 -0.45 6.69
C ARG A 54 -16.52 -0.31 6.94
N GLN A 55 -16.00 0.92 6.96
CA GLN A 55 -14.58 1.17 7.23
C GLN A 55 -14.20 0.82 8.68
N LEU A 56 -15.09 1.09 9.66
CA LEU A 56 -14.92 0.66 11.06
C LEU A 56 -14.84 -0.88 11.17
N LEU A 57 -15.71 -1.61 10.47
CA LEU A 57 -15.64 -3.07 10.43
C LEU A 57 -14.31 -3.57 9.86
N TRP A 58 -13.86 -2.98 8.75
CA TRP A 58 -12.57 -3.34 8.16
C TRP A 58 -11.38 -3.00 9.06
N MET A 59 -11.44 -1.88 9.78
CA MET A 59 -10.43 -1.54 10.80
C MET A 59 -10.42 -2.57 11.93
N GLY A 60 -11.58 -2.96 12.45
CA GLY A 60 -11.69 -4.00 13.48
C GLY A 60 -11.12 -5.35 13.03
N LEU A 61 -11.47 -5.79 11.80
CA LEU A 61 -10.90 -6.99 11.19
C LEU A 61 -9.39 -6.85 10.96
N GLY A 62 -8.94 -5.66 10.56
CA GLY A 62 -7.52 -5.35 10.39
C GLY A 62 -6.74 -5.45 11.70
N VAL A 63 -7.25 -4.88 12.77
CA VAL A 63 -6.64 -4.99 14.12
C VAL A 63 -6.60 -6.44 14.60
N ALA A 64 -7.65 -7.22 14.36
CA ALA A 64 -7.67 -8.65 14.67
C ALA A 64 -6.62 -9.42 13.83
N ALA A 65 -6.51 -9.11 12.53
CA ALA A 65 -5.49 -9.69 11.65
C ALA A 65 -4.07 -9.30 12.09
N MET A 66 -3.85 -8.05 12.50
CA MET A 66 -2.58 -7.60 13.07
C MET A 66 -2.23 -8.38 14.34
N ALA A 67 -3.17 -8.52 15.28
CA ALA A 67 -2.97 -9.27 16.51
C ALA A 67 -2.64 -10.75 16.24
N THR A 68 -3.34 -11.36 15.28
CA THR A 68 -3.07 -12.73 14.83
C THR A 68 -1.67 -12.86 14.21
N ALA A 69 -1.28 -11.91 13.36
CA ALA A 69 0.05 -11.90 12.76
C ALA A 69 1.17 -11.73 13.80
N ILE A 70 0.95 -10.96 14.86
CA ILE A 70 1.90 -10.82 15.98
C ILE A 70 2.03 -12.13 16.75
N ALA A 71 0.92 -12.82 17.00
CA ALA A 71 0.91 -14.10 17.71
C ALA A 71 1.62 -15.19 16.92
N PHE A 72 1.52 -15.17 15.58
CA PHE A 72 2.20 -16.11 14.71
C PHE A 72 3.69 -15.81 14.61
N ASP A 73 4.52 -16.87 14.59
CA ASP A 73 5.96 -16.72 14.34
C ASP A 73 6.20 -16.46 12.86
N TYR A 74 6.77 -15.25 12.56
CA TYR A 74 7.12 -14.88 11.19
C TYR A 74 8.05 -15.89 10.51
N ARG A 75 8.88 -16.64 11.28
CA ARG A 75 9.76 -17.68 10.75
C ARG A 75 9.00 -18.83 10.11
N ALA A 76 7.77 -19.10 10.58
CA ALA A 76 6.92 -20.12 9.98
C ALA A 76 6.47 -19.74 8.56
N THR A 77 6.40 -18.45 8.22
CA THR A 77 6.03 -18.00 6.88
C THR A 77 7.02 -18.44 5.80
N ARG A 78 8.28 -18.75 6.17
CA ARG A 78 9.31 -19.30 5.24
C ARG A 78 8.82 -20.56 4.54
N ARG A 79 8.21 -21.49 5.29
CA ARG A 79 7.74 -22.79 4.75
C ARG A 79 6.52 -22.63 3.85
N TRP A 80 5.70 -21.61 4.12
CA TRP A 80 4.47 -21.38 3.39
C TRP A 80 4.62 -20.44 2.19
N SER A 81 5.78 -19.76 2.06
CA SER A 81 6.00 -18.73 1.05
C SER A 81 5.77 -19.20 -0.39
N VAL A 82 6.24 -20.42 -0.75
CA VAL A 82 6.06 -21.00 -2.08
C VAL A 82 4.59 -21.32 -2.33
N LEU A 83 3.92 -21.97 -1.36
CA LEU A 83 2.49 -22.28 -1.50
C LEU A 83 1.65 -21.01 -1.64
N LEU A 84 1.90 -20.00 -0.80
CA LEU A 84 1.21 -18.73 -0.86
C LEU A 84 1.43 -18.03 -2.21
N TYR A 85 2.66 -18.10 -2.74
CA TYR A 85 2.97 -17.54 -4.06
C TYR A 85 2.21 -18.26 -5.17
N LEU A 86 2.14 -19.60 -5.15
CA LEU A 86 1.38 -20.38 -6.14
C LEU A 86 -0.12 -20.09 -6.04
N LEU A 87 -0.67 -19.97 -4.82
CA LEU A 87 -2.06 -19.58 -4.59
C LEU A 87 -2.36 -18.16 -5.10
N LEU A 88 -1.42 -17.22 -4.90
CA LEU A 88 -1.53 -15.88 -5.47
C LEU A 88 -1.58 -15.93 -7.00
N MET A 89 -0.67 -16.69 -7.63
CA MET A 89 -0.65 -16.81 -9.08
C MET A 89 -1.94 -17.43 -9.62
N ALA A 90 -2.45 -18.46 -8.95
CA ALA A 90 -3.75 -19.06 -9.30
C ALA A 90 -4.92 -18.07 -9.14
N ALA A 91 -4.94 -17.29 -8.05
CA ALA A 91 -5.96 -16.27 -7.83
C ALA A 91 -5.90 -15.16 -8.88
N LEU A 92 -4.71 -14.66 -9.23
CA LEU A 92 -4.55 -13.63 -10.27
C LEU A 92 -4.93 -14.16 -11.67
N MET A 93 -4.60 -15.41 -12.00
CA MET A 93 -5.04 -16.05 -13.25
C MET A 93 -6.56 -16.25 -13.27
N GLY A 94 -7.15 -16.67 -12.16
CA GLY A 94 -8.60 -16.83 -12.03
C GLY A 94 -9.36 -15.53 -12.28
N LEU A 95 -8.82 -14.39 -11.87
CA LEU A 95 -9.42 -13.08 -12.15
C LEU A 95 -9.44 -12.71 -13.63
N LEU A 96 -8.49 -13.18 -14.43
CA LEU A 96 -8.51 -12.97 -15.89
C LEU A 96 -9.66 -13.72 -16.56
N ILE A 97 -10.15 -14.81 -15.93
CA ILE A 97 -11.23 -15.65 -16.47
C ILE A 97 -12.60 -15.21 -15.90
N GLN A 98 -12.68 -14.93 -14.59
CA GLN A 98 -13.94 -14.72 -13.87
C GLN A 98 -14.03 -13.37 -13.15
N GLY A 99 -13.04 -12.46 -13.31
CA GLY A 99 -13.01 -11.18 -12.61
C GLY A 99 -14.16 -10.26 -13.01
N ARG A 100 -14.89 -9.72 -12.01
CA ARG A 100 -15.86 -8.64 -12.27
C ARG A 100 -15.11 -7.34 -12.54
N ARG A 101 -15.50 -6.64 -13.59
CA ARG A 101 -14.95 -5.33 -13.93
C ARG A 101 -15.58 -4.27 -13.03
N ILE A 102 -14.76 -3.66 -12.18
CA ILE A 102 -15.12 -2.51 -11.35
C ILE A 102 -14.17 -1.38 -11.75
N HIS A 103 -14.71 -0.21 -12.10
CA HIS A 103 -13.92 0.93 -12.62
C HIS A 103 -13.00 0.59 -13.81
N GLY A 104 -13.44 -0.34 -14.67
CA GLY A 104 -12.70 -0.75 -15.86
C GLY A 104 -11.64 -1.83 -15.65
N ALA A 105 -11.32 -2.20 -14.40
CA ALA A 105 -10.35 -3.25 -14.06
C ALA A 105 -11.04 -4.53 -13.57
N ALA A 106 -10.63 -5.70 -14.09
CA ALA A 106 -11.13 -7.01 -13.67
C ALA A 106 -10.30 -7.56 -12.50
N SER A 107 -10.23 -6.81 -11.37
CA SER A 107 -9.28 -7.05 -10.28
C SER A 107 -9.94 -7.52 -8.97
N TRP A 108 -11.27 -7.75 -8.96
CA TRP A 108 -12.03 -7.99 -7.73
C TRP A 108 -12.78 -9.31 -7.75
N TYR A 109 -12.61 -10.10 -6.70
CA TYR A 109 -13.56 -11.14 -6.33
C TYR A 109 -14.65 -10.53 -5.46
N VAL A 110 -15.92 -10.75 -5.83
CA VAL A 110 -17.08 -10.28 -5.07
C VAL A 110 -17.81 -11.47 -4.50
N LEU A 111 -17.83 -11.59 -3.18
CA LEU A 111 -18.58 -12.60 -2.44
C LEU A 111 -19.77 -11.92 -1.77
N GLU A 112 -20.98 -12.39 -2.07
CA GLU A 112 -22.22 -11.92 -1.45
C GLU A 112 -22.68 -12.97 -0.45
N LEU A 113 -22.57 -12.68 0.86
CA LEU A 113 -22.96 -13.56 1.96
C LEU A 113 -23.94 -12.83 2.86
N GLY A 114 -25.19 -13.29 2.93
CA GLY A 114 -26.17 -12.78 3.89
C GLY A 114 -26.43 -11.27 3.83
N GLY A 115 -26.40 -10.65 2.63
CA GLY A 115 -26.57 -9.21 2.44
C GLY A 115 -25.29 -8.39 2.61
N PHE A 116 -24.18 -9.00 3.00
CA PHE A 116 -22.86 -8.38 3.02
C PHE A 116 -22.11 -8.66 1.71
N ARG A 117 -21.60 -7.61 1.10
CA ARG A 117 -20.80 -7.67 -0.12
C ARG A 117 -19.33 -7.54 0.22
N PHE A 118 -18.61 -8.65 0.24
CA PHE A 118 -17.17 -8.70 0.39
C PHE A 118 -16.49 -8.52 -0.96
N GLN A 119 -15.62 -7.52 -1.06
CA GLN A 119 -14.79 -7.27 -2.23
C GLN A 119 -13.33 -7.56 -1.85
N GLY A 120 -12.76 -8.64 -2.40
CA GLY A 120 -11.38 -9.04 -2.19
C GLY A 120 -10.54 -8.75 -3.43
N GLN A 121 -9.44 -8.04 -3.26
CA GLN A 121 -8.45 -7.80 -4.33
C GLN A 121 -7.19 -8.61 -4.03
N PRO A 122 -6.92 -9.73 -4.73
CA PRO A 122 -5.76 -10.59 -4.47
C PRO A 122 -4.42 -9.87 -4.62
N SER A 123 -4.33 -8.89 -5.53
CA SER A 123 -3.11 -8.09 -5.72
C SER A 123 -2.72 -7.27 -4.48
N GLU A 124 -3.64 -6.95 -3.58
CA GLU A 124 -3.32 -6.27 -2.33
C GLU A 124 -2.52 -7.19 -1.39
N PHE A 125 -3.02 -8.40 -1.15
CA PHE A 125 -2.31 -9.42 -0.36
C PHE A 125 -1.07 -9.94 -1.08
N GLY A 126 -1.08 -9.91 -2.42
CA GLY A 126 0.02 -10.32 -3.27
C GLY A 126 1.32 -9.59 -2.99
N LYS A 127 1.26 -8.32 -2.58
CA LYS A 127 2.45 -7.54 -2.21
C LYS A 127 3.16 -8.17 -1.01
N ILE A 128 2.41 -8.60 0.02
CA ILE A 128 2.97 -9.32 1.18
C ILE A 128 3.56 -10.66 0.73
N VAL A 129 2.82 -11.42 -0.07
CA VAL A 129 3.25 -12.75 -0.53
C VAL A 129 4.53 -12.69 -1.35
N VAL A 130 4.65 -11.71 -2.26
CA VAL A 130 5.88 -11.50 -3.05
C VAL A 130 7.04 -11.10 -2.15
N VAL A 131 6.84 -10.22 -1.17
CA VAL A 131 7.88 -9.86 -0.19
C VAL A 131 8.33 -11.09 0.62
N LEU A 132 7.41 -11.96 1.04
CA LEU A 132 7.75 -13.22 1.72
C LEU A 132 8.61 -14.13 0.83
N ALA A 133 8.22 -14.33 -0.43
CA ALA A 133 8.95 -15.16 -1.38
C ALA A 133 10.35 -14.58 -1.66
N LEU A 134 10.44 -13.27 -1.86
CA LEU A 134 11.71 -12.55 -2.05
C LEU A 134 12.61 -12.68 -0.82
N ALA A 135 12.09 -12.52 0.40
CA ALA A 135 12.87 -12.62 1.62
C ALA A 135 13.49 -14.00 1.79
N VAL A 136 12.73 -15.07 1.50
CA VAL A 136 13.23 -16.46 1.53
C VAL A 136 14.31 -16.67 0.47
N TYR A 137 14.10 -16.18 -0.75
CA TYR A 137 15.07 -16.34 -1.83
C TYR A 137 16.37 -15.60 -1.52
N LEU A 138 16.27 -14.33 -1.11
CA LEU A 138 17.43 -13.48 -0.85
C LEU A 138 18.23 -13.93 0.38
N GLU A 139 17.56 -14.39 1.44
CA GLU A 139 18.23 -14.97 2.60
C GLU A 139 19.14 -16.14 2.21
N ARG A 140 18.61 -17.06 1.38
CA ARG A 140 19.38 -18.25 0.94
C ARG A 140 20.53 -17.90 -0.02
N ARG A 141 20.46 -16.77 -0.72
CA ARG A 141 21.38 -16.38 -1.79
C ARG A 141 22.20 -15.14 -1.49
N ALA A 142 22.14 -14.59 -0.28
CA ALA A 142 22.79 -13.32 0.09
C ALA A 142 24.28 -13.28 -0.29
N LEU A 143 25.03 -14.36 -0.04
CA LEU A 143 26.45 -14.44 -0.37
C LEU A 143 26.74 -14.51 -1.87
N THR A 144 25.80 -14.96 -2.68
CA THR A 144 25.95 -15.15 -4.14
C THR A 144 25.35 -14.03 -4.99
N LEU A 145 24.60 -13.08 -4.39
CA LEU A 145 23.98 -11.95 -5.06
C LEU A 145 24.96 -11.01 -5.77
N ARG A 146 26.25 -11.15 -5.52
CA ARG A 146 27.30 -10.40 -6.25
C ARG A 146 27.32 -10.67 -7.75
N ARG A 147 26.71 -11.78 -8.21
CA ARG A 147 26.62 -12.15 -9.62
C ARG A 147 25.26 -11.70 -10.20
N PHE A 148 25.28 -10.97 -11.31
CA PHE A 148 24.09 -10.39 -11.96
C PHE A 148 22.96 -11.42 -12.20
N HIS A 149 23.27 -12.62 -12.66
CA HIS A 149 22.24 -13.64 -12.94
C HIS A 149 21.42 -14.09 -11.71
N HIS A 150 21.95 -13.95 -10.49
CA HIS A 150 21.19 -14.24 -9.28
C HIS A 150 20.16 -13.16 -8.93
N THR A 151 20.20 -11.99 -9.56
CA THR A 151 19.21 -10.94 -9.37
C THR A 151 18.00 -11.09 -10.30
N LEU A 152 18.11 -11.91 -11.36
CA LEU A 152 17.02 -12.11 -12.32
C LEU A 152 15.83 -12.86 -11.72
N ALA A 153 16.09 -13.88 -10.87
CA ALA A 153 15.02 -14.65 -10.25
C ALA A 153 14.13 -13.81 -9.29
N PRO A 154 14.68 -12.98 -8.38
CA PRO A 154 13.88 -12.04 -7.60
C PRO A 154 13.07 -11.06 -8.45
N LEU A 155 13.63 -10.55 -9.52
CA LEU A 155 12.90 -9.71 -10.47
C LEU A 155 11.76 -10.48 -11.13
N GLY A 156 12.00 -11.74 -11.54
CA GLY A 156 10.98 -12.62 -12.08
C GLY A 156 9.84 -12.89 -11.08
N LEU A 157 10.16 -13.09 -9.79
CA LEU A 157 9.16 -13.28 -8.74
C LEU A 157 8.23 -12.06 -8.57
N ALA A 158 8.70 -10.85 -8.83
CA ALA A 158 7.87 -9.66 -8.82
C ALA A 158 7.20 -9.41 -10.18
N ALA A 159 7.90 -9.70 -11.29
CA ALA A 159 7.41 -9.43 -12.64
C ALA A 159 6.24 -10.34 -13.06
N LEU A 160 6.22 -11.61 -12.62
CA LEU A 160 5.14 -12.52 -12.96
C LEU A 160 3.77 -12.07 -12.47
N PRO A 161 3.55 -11.79 -11.16
CA PRO A 161 2.28 -11.24 -10.70
C PRO A 161 2.00 -9.86 -11.29
N ALA A 162 3.02 -8.99 -11.43
CA ALA A 162 2.85 -7.68 -12.04
C ALA A 162 2.35 -7.77 -13.50
N ALA A 163 2.85 -8.71 -14.30
CA ALA A 163 2.39 -8.94 -15.66
C ALA A 163 0.91 -9.38 -15.73
N LEU A 164 0.47 -10.23 -14.79
CA LEU A 164 -0.95 -10.62 -14.70
C LEU A 164 -1.83 -9.43 -14.30
N ILE A 165 -1.36 -8.57 -13.37
CA ILE A 165 -2.07 -7.37 -12.92
C ILE A 165 -2.17 -6.33 -14.06
N ILE A 166 -1.11 -6.16 -14.87
CA ILE A 166 -1.14 -5.30 -16.07
C ILE A 166 -2.21 -5.78 -17.05
N ARG A 167 -2.39 -7.11 -17.20
CA ARG A 167 -3.46 -7.66 -18.04
C ARG A 167 -4.88 -7.46 -17.46
N GLN A 168 -4.99 -7.10 -16.17
CA GLN A 168 -6.24 -6.71 -15.51
C GLN A 168 -6.49 -5.19 -15.56
N PRO A 169 -5.94 -4.44 -16.51
CA PRO A 169 -5.66 -3.01 -16.68
C PRO A 169 -5.36 -2.22 -15.39
N ASP A 170 -4.56 -2.79 -14.45
CA ASP A 170 -4.18 -2.12 -13.20
C ASP A 170 -2.65 -1.88 -13.16
N LEU A 171 -2.21 -0.87 -13.90
CA LEU A 171 -0.79 -0.51 -13.99
C LEU A 171 -0.26 0.06 -12.66
N GLY A 172 -1.10 0.82 -11.92
CA GLY A 172 -0.72 1.42 -10.66
C GLY A 172 -0.29 0.37 -9.64
N THR A 173 -1.13 -0.61 -9.40
CA THR A 173 -0.84 -1.72 -8.48
C THR A 173 0.37 -2.53 -8.96
N ALA A 174 0.53 -2.80 -10.26
CA ALA A 174 1.67 -3.54 -10.81
C ALA A 174 3.01 -2.87 -10.51
N LEU A 175 3.08 -1.54 -10.59
CA LEU A 175 4.31 -0.78 -10.32
C LEU A 175 4.79 -0.91 -8.87
N VAL A 176 3.88 -1.11 -7.91
CA VAL A 176 4.23 -1.23 -6.48
C VAL A 176 5.04 -2.50 -6.18
N TYR A 177 5.02 -3.51 -7.03
CA TYR A 177 5.74 -4.77 -6.83
C TYR A 177 7.26 -4.65 -6.98
N PHE A 178 7.78 -3.66 -7.72
CA PHE A 178 9.21 -3.55 -8.02
C PHE A 178 10.05 -2.83 -6.94
N PRO A 179 9.63 -1.69 -6.36
CA PRO A 179 10.44 -0.99 -5.36
C PRO A 179 10.87 -1.86 -4.16
N PRO A 180 10.01 -2.77 -3.60
CA PRO A 180 10.44 -3.69 -2.56
C PRO A 180 11.61 -4.58 -2.96
N VAL A 181 11.67 -5.05 -4.23
CA VAL A 181 12.80 -5.86 -4.73
C VAL A 181 14.11 -5.10 -4.58
N PHE A 182 14.13 -3.83 -5.01
CA PHE A 182 15.34 -3.00 -4.95
C PHE A 182 15.72 -2.65 -3.52
N ALA A 183 14.76 -2.31 -2.65
CA ALA A 183 15.03 -2.07 -1.24
C ALA A 183 15.61 -3.30 -0.54
N MET A 184 15.07 -4.47 -0.83
CA MET A 184 15.57 -5.75 -0.31
C MET A 184 16.94 -6.11 -0.88
N PHE A 185 17.22 -5.82 -2.15
CA PHE A 185 18.56 -5.96 -2.74
C PHE A 185 19.59 -5.10 -2.02
N TRP A 186 19.23 -3.87 -1.64
CA TRP A 186 20.10 -2.99 -0.87
C TRP A 186 20.50 -3.62 0.45
N VAL A 187 19.53 -4.12 1.21
CA VAL A 187 19.76 -4.78 2.51
C VAL A 187 20.54 -6.09 2.34
N ALA A 188 20.29 -6.83 1.25
CA ALA A 188 21.02 -8.06 0.92
C ALA A 188 22.47 -7.81 0.43
N GLY A 189 22.92 -6.54 0.31
CA GLY A 189 24.29 -6.18 -0.04
C GLY A 189 24.62 -6.20 -1.53
N LEU A 190 23.65 -5.94 -2.39
CA LEU A 190 23.87 -5.83 -3.84
C LEU A 190 24.79 -4.64 -4.15
N ARG A 191 25.70 -4.83 -5.12
CA ARG A 191 26.65 -3.80 -5.53
C ARG A 191 25.95 -2.58 -6.15
N LYS A 192 26.34 -1.36 -5.77
CA LYS A 192 25.79 -0.10 -6.32
C LYS A 192 25.81 -0.03 -7.87
N ARG A 193 26.83 -0.61 -8.51
CA ARG A 193 26.92 -0.67 -9.99
C ARG A 193 25.74 -1.43 -10.63
N VAL A 194 25.22 -2.47 -9.95
CA VAL A 194 24.07 -3.24 -10.45
C VAL A 194 22.78 -2.43 -10.33
N PHE A 195 22.63 -1.60 -9.28
CA PHE A 195 21.52 -0.64 -9.19
C PHE A 195 21.56 0.38 -10.34
N ALA A 196 22.73 0.95 -10.63
CA ALA A 196 22.89 1.86 -11.76
C ALA A 196 22.53 1.19 -13.10
N LEU A 197 22.93 -0.06 -13.29
CA LEU A 197 22.55 -0.83 -14.47
C LEU A 197 21.02 -1.01 -14.55
N TYR A 198 20.35 -1.38 -13.46
CA TYR A 198 18.89 -1.51 -13.44
C TYR A 198 18.18 -0.19 -13.68
N ALA A 199 18.66 0.91 -13.13
CA ALA A 199 18.13 2.24 -13.40
C ALA A 199 18.24 2.59 -14.88
N ALA A 200 19.42 2.33 -15.50
CA ALA A 200 19.63 2.53 -16.92
C ALA A 200 18.72 1.64 -17.79
N LEU A 201 18.57 0.35 -17.43
CA LEU A 201 17.69 -0.57 -18.13
C LEU A 201 16.21 -0.17 -17.99
N ALA A 202 15.80 0.32 -16.81
CA ALA A 202 14.43 0.80 -16.59
C ALA A 202 14.13 2.06 -17.43
N LEU A 203 15.06 3.01 -17.49
CA LEU A 203 14.93 4.20 -18.34
C LEU A 203 14.89 3.85 -19.83
N ALA A 204 15.81 2.99 -20.27
CA ALA A 204 15.83 2.50 -21.65
C ALA A 204 14.56 1.72 -22.01
N GLY A 205 14.11 0.84 -21.11
CA GLY A 205 12.86 0.08 -21.25
C GLY A 205 11.63 0.98 -21.31
N ALA A 206 11.55 2.02 -20.47
CA ALA A 206 10.48 2.99 -20.52
C ALA A 206 10.45 3.76 -21.85
N ALA A 207 11.61 4.21 -22.33
CA ALA A 207 11.72 4.90 -23.62
C ALA A 207 11.32 4.00 -24.80
N LEU A 208 11.80 2.75 -24.81
CA LEU A 208 11.50 1.77 -25.88
C LEU A 208 10.06 1.26 -25.82
N SER A 209 9.44 1.19 -24.65
CA SER A 209 8.05 0.74 -24.50
C SER A 209 7.02 1.81 -24.84
N TYR A 210 7.39 3.10 -24.81
CA TYR A 210 6.46 4.22 -25.03
C TYR A 210 5.65 4.09 -26.34
N PRO A 211 6.22 3.75 -27.51
CA PRO A 211 5.45 3.55 -28.73
C PRO A 211 4.40 2.44 -28.65
N HIS A 212 4.68 1.41 -27.84
CA HIS A 212 3.83 0.22 -27.69
C HIS A 212 2.78 0.33 -26.57
N LEU A 213 2.77 1.44 -25.84
CA LEU A 213 1.74 1.68 -24.82
C LEU A 213 0.36 1.83 -25.45
N ALA A 214 -0.68 1.34 -24.76
CA ALA A 214 -2.06 1.59 -25.13
C ALA A 214 -2.38 3.09 -25.07
N GLU A 215 -3.30 3.58 -25.91
CA GLU A 215 -3.60 5.02 -26.00
C GLU A 215 -3.99 5.63 -24.65
N TYR A 216 -4.75 4.91 -23.80
CA TYR A 216 -5.09 5.40 -22.46
C TYR A 216 -3.85 5.59 -21.54
N GLN A 217 -2.78 4.81 -21.74
CA GLN A 217 -1.52 4.93 -20.99
C GLN A 217 -0.69 6.12 -21.49
N LYS A 218 -0.58 6.25 -22.82
CA LYS A 218 0.07 7.42 -23.45
C LYS A 218 -0.62 8.71 -23.03
N GLU A 219 -1.94 8.68 -22.98
CA GLU A 219 -2.73 9.83 -22.59
C GLU A 219 -2.51 10.24 -21.13
N ARG A 220 -2.38 9.28 -20.21
CA ARG A 220 -1.98 9.57 -18.83
C ARG A 220 -0.63 10.28 -18.73
N ILE A 221 0.33 9.88 -19.57
CA ILE A 221 1.64 10.53 -19.64
C ILE A 221 1.53 11.92 -20.26
N ARG A 222 0.76 12.08 -21.33
CA ARG A 222 0.52 13.38 -21.98
C ARG A 222 -0.21 14.36 -21.07
N SER A 223 -1.26 13.89 -20.40
CA SER A 223 -2.01 14.66 -19.40
C SER A 223 -1.09 15.16 -18.27
N TYR A 224 -0.23 14.28 -17.77
CA TYR A 224 0.77 14.67 -16.77
C TYR A 224 1.77 15.74 -17.27
N LEU A 225 2.24 15.64 -18.52
CA LEU A 225 3.17 16.60 -19.11
C LEU A 225 2.53 17.95 -19.48
N ARG A 226 1.19 17.98 -19.69
CA ARG A 226 0.40 19.15 -20.06
C ARG A 226 -0.59 19.56 -18.97
N LEU A 227 -0.24 19.34 -17.71
CA LEU A 227 -1.08 19.65 -16.55
C LEU A 227 -1.60 21.09 -16.61
N GLY A 228 -2.93 21.24 -16.68
CA GLY A 228 -3.61 22.53 -16.72
C GLY A 228 -4.11 22.97 -18.08
N GLU A 229 -3.95 22.19 -19.16
CA GLU A 229 -4.51 22.51 -20.47
C GLU A 229 -5.96 22.00 -20.65
N ASP A 230 -6.37 20.93 -19.92
CA ASP A 230 -7.71 20.34 -20.01
C ASP A 230 -8.43 20.33 -18.64
N PHE A 231 -8.95 21.48 -18.24
CA PHE A 231 -9.63 21.68 -16.94
C PHE A 231 -10.96 20.91 -16.82
N GLN A 232 -11.58 20.49 -17.91
CA GLN A 232 -12.89 19.83 -17.92
C GLN A 232 -12.81 18.34 -18.27
N GLY A 233 -11.65 17.87 -18.75
CA GLY A 233 -11.43 16.50 -19.19
C GLY A 233 -10.65 15.66 -18.17
N ARG A 234 -9.54 15.10 -18.63
CA ARG A 234 -8.75 14.11 -17.88
C ARG A 234 -7.97 14.68 -16.71
N ASP A 235 -7.61 15.97 -16.76
CA ASP A 235 -6.88 16.65 -15.70
C ASP A 235 -7.81 17.10 -14.57
N TYR A 236 -9.13 17.03 -14.78
CA TYR A 236 -10.14 17.48 -13.82
C TYR A 236 -9.89 16.95 -12.40
N ASN A 237 -9.62 15.65 -12.26
CA ASN A 237 -9.40 15.03 -10.95
C ASN A 237 -8.19 15.62 -10.22
N VAL A 238 -7.08 15.86 -10.92
CA VAL A 238 -5.85 16.40 -10.34
C VAL A 238 -6.04 17.89 -10.03
N VAL A 239 -6.69 18.62 -10.92
CA VAL A 239 -7.00 20.05 -10.70
C VAL A 239 -7.89 20.20 -9.47
N GLN A 240 -8.97 19.42 -9.37
CA GLN A 240 -9.85 19.46 -8.21
C GLN A 240 -9.15 19.02 -6.92
N ALA A 241 -8.27 18.02 -7.00
CA ALA A 241 -7.45 17.59 -5.87
C ALA A 241 -6.54 18.72 -5.35
N ARG A 242 -5.84 19.40 -6.26
CA ARG A 242 -5.00 20.56 -5.92
C ARG A 242 -5.81 21.75 -5.39
N THR A 243 -6.97 22.00 -5.97
CA THR A 243 -7.91 23.04 -5.51
C THR A 243 -8.41 22.73 -4.10
N ALA A 244 -8.81 21.48 -3.82
CA ALA A 244 -9.23 21.04 -2.51
C ALA A 244 -8.11 21.24 -1.48
N LEU A 245 -6.90 20.72 -1.79
CA LEU A 245 -5.73 20.81 -0.92
C LEU A 245 -5.35 22.28 -0.64
N GLY A 246 -5.28 23.12 -1.69
CA GLY A 246 -4.95 24.54 -1.58
C GLY A 246 -6.01 25.34 -0.83
N SER A 247 -7.28 24.99 -0.97
CA SER A 247 -8.39 25.68 -0.30
C SER A 247 -8.40 25.49 1.22
N GLY A 248 -7.70 24.45 1.74
CA GLY A 248 -7.53 24.23 3.17
C GLY A 248 -6.55 25.20 3.83
N GLN A 249 -5.70 25.90 3.07
CA GLN A 249 -4.72 26.86 3.59
C GLN A 249 -3.88 26.28 4.76
N ILE A 250 -3.64 27.07 5.82
CA ILE A 250 -2.79 26.66 6.97
C ILE A 250 -3.60 25.83 7.97
N LEU A 251 -4.79 26.25 8.35
CA LEU A 251 -5.59 25.67 9.46
C LEU A 251 -6.68 24.70 8.99
N GLY A 252 -6.99 24.67 7.71
CA GLY A 252 -8.15 23.95 7.15
C GLY A 252 -9.44 24.76 7.26
N LYS A 253 -10.46 24.31 6.52
CA LYS A 253 -11.81 24.87 6.60
C LYS A 253 -12.58 24.41 7.84
N GLY A 254 -12.07 23.39 8.53
CA GLY A 254 -12.74 22.72 9.64
C GLY A 254 -13.33 21.37 9.21
N TRP A 255 -13.51 20.50 10.20
CA TRP A 255 -14.07 19.18 10.00
C TRP A 255 -15.50 19.25 9.47
N GLY A 256 -15.76 18.57 8.34
CA GLY A 256 -17.05 18.58 7.67
C GLY A 256 -17.37 19.87 6.90
N GLN A 257 -16.46 20.84 6.84
CA GLN A 257 -16.66 22.12 6.14
C GLN A 257 -16.00 22.15 4.75
N GLY A 258 -15.54 20.99 4.25
CA GLY A 258 -14.92 20.88 2.93
C GLY A 258 -15.92 21.10 1.80
N THR A 259 -15.78 22.16 1.03
CA THR A 259 -16.70 22.50 -0.08
C THR A 259 -16.46 21.63 -1.30
N GLN A 260 -15.22 21.30 -1.64
CA GLN A 260 -14.88 20.47 -2.80
C GLN A 260 -15.38 19.02 -2.63
N THR A 261 -15.34 18.51 -1.41
CA THR A 261 -15.82 17.17 -1.06
C THR A 261 -17.33 17.10 -0.90
N SER A 262 -17.96 18.06 -0.20
CA SER A 262 -19.40 18.08 0.05
C SER A 262 -20.22 18.34 -1.23
N LEU A 263 -19.72 19.19 -2.12
CA LEU A 263 -20.33 19.47 -3.43
C LEU A 263 -19.98 18.44 -4.51
N ARG A 264 -19.20 17.41 -4.14
CA ARG A 264 -18.77 16.30 -5.02
C ARG A 264 -17.99 16.76 -6.26
N PHE A 265 -17.27 17.87 -6.17
CA PHE A 265 -16.37 18.32 -7.23
C PHE A 265 -15.10 17.45 -7.31
N LEU A 266 -14.71 16.80 -6.19
CA LEU A 266 -13.58 15.90 -6.14
C LEU A 266 -14.06 14.45 -6.31
N PRO A 267 -13.86 13.82 -7.48
CA PRO A 267 -14.14 12.39 -7.66
C PRO A 267 -13.18 11.53 -6.84
N GLU A 268 -13.60 10.30 -6.51
CA GLU A 268 -12.79 9.31 -5.78
C GLU A 268 -12.11 9.86 -4.50
N TYR A 269 -12.71 10.87 -3.85
CA TYR A 269 -12.21 11.49 -2.61
C TYR A 269 -12.14 10.53 -1.42
N ARG A 270 -12.79 9.36 -1.53
CA ARG A 270 -12.80 8.32 -0.49
C ARG A 270 -11.65 7.34 -0.61
N THR A 271 -11.11 7.17 -1.80
CA THR A 271 -10.07 6.19 -2.15
C THR A 271 -8.77 6.88 -2.51
N ASP A 272 -8.64 7.32 -3.75
CA ASP A 272 -7.37 7.79 -4.31
C ASP A 272 -7.03 9.22 -3.90
N PHE A 273 -8.04 10.06 -3.68
CA PHE A 273 -7.90 11.49 -3.35
C PHE A 273 -8.34 11.82 -1.91
N ILE A 274 -8.16 10.87 -0.97
CA ILE A 274 -8.47 11.11 0.45
C ILE A 274 -7.56 12.19 1.07
N LEU A 275 -6.30 12.30 0.63
CA LEU A 275 -5.36 13.32 1.11
C LEU A 275 -5.84 14.75 0.80
N PRO A 276 -6.28 15.09 -0.42
CA PRO A 276 -6.92 16.39 -0.69
C PRO A 276 -8.14 16.67 0.19
N ALA A 277 -9.00 15.67 0.40
CA ALA A 277 -10.17 15.82 1.27
C ALA A 277 -9.76 16.04 2.73
N PHE A 278 -8.69 15.40 3.20
CA PHE A 278 -8.10 15.64 4.50
C PHE A 278 -7.50 17.05 4.60
N GLY A 279 -6.70 17.44 3.60
CA GLY A 279 -6.04 18.74 3.56
C GLY A 279 -7.04 19.91 3.50
N GLU A 280 -8.18 19.75 2.81
CA GLU A 280 -9.25 20.74 2.81
C GLU A 280 -9.83 20.97 4.22
N GLN A 281 -10.00 19.88 5.01
CA GLN A 281 -10.57 19.94 6.35
C GLN A 281 -9.58 20.42 7.42
N PHE A 282 -8.31 19.97 7.35
CA PHE A 282 -7.31 20.15 8.41
C PHE A 282 -6.13 21.05 8.01
N GLY A 283 -6.07 21.51 6.78
CA GLY A 283 -5.05 22.42 6.26
C GLY A 283 -3.63 21.85 6.25
N LEU A 284 -2.66 22.73 6.09
CA LEU A 284 -1.24 22.39 6.06
C LEU A 284 -0.77 21.76 7.38
N ILE A 285 -1.22 22.30 8.52
CA ILE A 285 -0.81 21.78 9.83
C ILE A 285 -1.28 20.34 10.00
N GLY A 286 -2.52 20.02 9.62
CA GLY A 286 -3.03 18.65 9.63
C GLY A 286 -2.21 17.74 8.71
N CYS A 287 -1.91 18.18 7.48
CA CYS A 287 -1.10 17.41 6.55
C CYS A 287 0.32 17.14 7.08
N LEU A 288 0.96 18.13 7.70
CA LEU A 288 2.28 17.96 8.31
C LEU A 288 2.23 16.95 9.47
N ALA A 289 1.24 17.05 10.35
CA ALA A 289 1.04 16.08 11.42
C ALA A 289 0.80 14.66 10.89
N LEU A 290 0.01 14.52 9.82
CA LEU A 290 -0.22 13.25 9.13
C LEU A 290 1.09 12.68 8.57
N PHE A 291 1.88 13.48 7.87
CA PHE A 291 3.16 13.05 7.32
C PHE A 291 4.19 12.68 8.39
N LEU A 292 4.21 13.40 9.52
CA LEU A 292 5.04 13.05 10.68
C LEU A 292 4.62 11.69 11.27
N ALA A 293 3.32 11.38 11.32
CA ALA A 293 2.84 10.07 11.75
C ALA A 293 3.28 8.95 10.80
N TYR A 294 3.20 9.14 9.47
CA TYR A 294 3.74 8.18 8.50
C TYR A 294 5.25 8.03 8.61
N LEU A 295 5.97 9.13 8.76
CA LEU A 295 7.42 9.09 8.95
C LEU A 295 7.79 8.33 10.21
N ALA A 296 7.07 8.54 11.32
CA ALA A 296 7.27 7.80 12.56
C ALA A 296 7.01 6.30 12.38
N LEU A 297 5.92 5.92 11.67
CA LEU A 297 5.60 4.53 11.35
C LEU A 297 6.75 3.87 10.56
N LEU A 298 7.15 4.47 9.44
CA LEU A 298 8.20 3.95 8.57
C LEU A 298 9.57 3.92 9.27
N ALA A 299 9.92 4.96 10.02
CA ALA A 299 11.16 5.00 10.79
C ALA A 299 11.20 3.90 11.87
N ARG A 300 10.07 3.57 12.50
CA ARG A 300 10.00 2.44 13.42
C ARG A 300 10.18 1.11 12.71
N MET A 301 9.55 0.91 11.56
CA MET A 301 9.75 -0.30 10.75
C MET A 301 11.22 -0.46 10.35
N VAL A 302 11.86 0.60 9.85
CA VAL A 302 13.30 0.58 9.50
C VAL A 302 14.18 0.28 10.72
N ARG A 303 13.90 0.86 11.89
CA ARG A 303 14.63 0.53 13.13
C ARG A 303 14.45 -0.93 13.54
N LEU A 304 13.26 -1.50 13.38
CA LEU A 304 13.01 -2.91 13.65
C LEU A 304 13.73 -3.81 12.65
N ALA A 305 13.79 -3.44 11.37
CA ALA A 305 14.57 -4.15 10.37
C ALA A 305 16.07 -4.18 10.73
N ALA A 306 16.63 -3.02 11.12
CA ALA A 306 18.02 -2.90 11.51
C ALA A 306 18.39 -3.67 12.80
N ARG A 307 17.40 -3.96 13.64
CA ARG A 307 17.56 -4.71 14.90
C ARG A 307 17.09 -6.16 14.79
N SER A 308 16.76 -6.63 13.61
CA SER A 308 16.34 -8.02 13.39
C SER A 308 17.49 -9.00 13.65
N VAL A 309 17.20 -10.11 14.30
CA VAL A 309 18.18 -11.15 14.63
C VAL A 309 18.65 -11.91 13.39
N ASP A 310 17.75 -12.08 12.41
CA ASP A 310 18.04 -12.81 11.19
C ASP A 310 17.83 -11.94 9.94
N LEU A 311 18.53 -12.31 8.87
CA LEU A 311 18.44 -11.61 7.59
C LEU A 311 17.04 -11.70 6.99
N TYR A 312 16.33 -12.82 7.21
CA TYR A 312 14.96 -12.99 6.73
C TYR A 312 14.03 -11.93 7.29
N GLY A 313 14.05 -11.72 8.62
CA GLY A 313 13.24 -10.70 9.28
C GLY A 313 13.59 -9.29 8.82
N ALA A 314 14.89 -8.99 8.67
CA ALA A 314 15.34 -7.70 8.14
C ALA A 314 14.83 -7.43 6.72
N LEU A 315 14.95 -8.42 5.83
CA LEU A 315 14.45 -8.35 4.46
C LEU A 315 12.93 -8.23 4.42
N LEU A 316 12.22 -9.03 5.22
CA LEU A 316 10.77 -9.00 5.31
C LEU A 316 10.27 -7.61 5.69
N ILE A 317 10.77 -7.04 6.81
CA ILE A 317 10.35 -5.70 7.24
C ILE A 317 10.71 -4.65 6.18
N THR A 318 11.91 -4.73 5.59
CA THR A 318 12.33 -3.77 4.55
C THR A 318 11.37 -3.80 3.36
N GLY A 319 11.02 -4.98 2.85
CA GLY A 319 10.07 -5.12 1.75
C GLY A 319 8.69 -4.55 2.11
N LEU A 320 8.18 -4.91 3.30
CA LEU A 320 6.87 -4.45 3.78
C LEU A 320 6.83 -2.93 4.03
N ALA A 321 7.88 -2.35 4.62
CA ALA A 321 8.00 -0.91 4.81
C ALA A 321 8.04 -0.18 3.47
N THR A 322 8.74 -0.74 2.48
CA THR A 322 8.80 -0.18 1.14
C THR A 322 7.43 -0.20 0.45
N VAL A 323 6.64 -1.25 0.62
CA VAL A 323 5.25 -1.29 0.10
C VAL A 323 4.45 -0.10 0.63
N LEU A 324 4.43 0.13 1.96
CA LEU A 324 3.71 1.26 2.55
C LEU A 324 4.29 2.61 2.10
N GLY A 325 5.63 2.73 2.07
CA GLY A 325 6.31 3.96 1.65
C GLY A 325 6.03 4.33 0.19
N VAL A 326 5.97 3.35 -0.71
CA VAL A 326 5.66 3.57 -2.13
C VAL A 326 4.20 3.99 -2.31
N HIS A 327 3.26 3.36 -1.61
CA HIS A 327 1.86 3.78 -1.62
C HIS A 327 1.72 5.23 -1.14
N LEU A 328 2.36 5.59 -0.03
CA LEU A 328 2.39 6.97 0.47
C LEU A 328 2.95 7.93 -0.58
N PHE A 329 4.14 7.62 -1.12
CA PHE A 329 4.81 8.47 -2.10
C PHE A 329 4.00 8.69 -3.37
N LEU A 330 3.44 7.61 -3.94
CA LEU A 330 2.65 7.68 -5.17
C LEU A 330 1.31 8.40 -4.94
N ASN A 331 0.61 8.13 -3.82
CA ASN A 331 -0.65 8.81 -3.51
C ASN A 331 -0.46 10.31 -3.28
N VAL A 332 0.54 10.70 -2.46
CA VAL A 332 0.86 12.11 -2.23
C VAL A 332 1.28 12.79 -3.53
N GLY A 333 2.15 12.13 -4.31
CA GLY A 333 2.65 12.69 -5.58
C GLY A 333 1.53 12.93 -6.60
N MET A 334 0.59 11.99 -6.74
CA MET A 334 -0.55 12.18 -7.65
C MET A 334 -1.54 13.23 -7.14
N ALA A 335 -1.79 13.29 -5.83
CA ALA A 335 -2.68 14.29 -5.23
C ALA A 335 -2.15 15.72 -5.40
N MET A 336 -0.83 15.89 -5.39
CA MET A 336 -0.15 17.16 -5.64
C MET A 336 0.07 17.46 -7.14
N GLY A 337 -0.26 16.51 -8.04
CA GLY A 337 0.02 16.63 -9.47
C GLY A 337 1.50 16.48 -9.83
N LEU A 338 2.33 15.93 -8.95
CA LEU A 338 3.76 15.65 -9.18
C LEU A 338 4.00 14.30 -9.85
N LEU A 339 2.99 13.45 -9.86
CA LEU A 339 3.02 12.13 -10.49
C LEU A 339 1.69 11.87 -11.23
N PRO A 340 1.72 11.03 -12.27
CA PRO A 340 0.49 10.67 -12.99
C PRO A 340 -0.47 9.92 -12.07
N VAL A 341 -1.77 10.05 -12.31
CA VAL A 341 -2.81 9.37 -11.52
C VAL A 341 -2.68 7.86 -11.69
N ALA A 342 -2.31 7.18 -10.60
CA ALA A 342 -2.06 5.74 -10.57
C ALA A 342 -3.20 4.93 -9.94
N GLY A 343 -4.20 5.59 -9.32
CA GLY A 343 -5.30 4.88 -8.66
C GLY A 343 -4.86 4.06 -7.45
N LEU A 344 -3.96 4.61 -6.63
CA LEU A 344 -3.39 3.92 -5.48
C LEU A 344 -3.90 4.55 -4.18
N PRO A 345 -4.46 3.74 -3.26
CA PRO A 345 -4.96 4.25 -2.00
C PRO A 345 -3.83 4.65 -1.03
N LEU A 346 -4.13 5.60 -0.14
CA LEU A 346 -3.24 6.02 0.93
C LEU A 346 -3.34 5.03 2.11
N PRO A 347 -2.24 4.44 2.60
CA PRO A 347 -2.25 3.45 3.67
C PRO A 347 -3.02 3.92 4.91
N PHE A 348 -3.90 3.07 5.44
CA PHE A 348 -4.78 3.29 6.60
C PHE A 348 -5.87 4.37 6.43
N LEU A 349 -5.65 5.42 5.62
CA LEU A 349 -6.62 6.50 5.45
C LEU A 349 -7.71 6.16 4.44
N SER A 350 -7.33 5.67 3.26
CA SER A 350 -8.27 5.42 2.17
C SER A 350 -9.32 4.37 2.51
N SER A 351 -10.52 4.56 2.00
CA SER A 351 -11.57 3.54 2.05
C SER A 351 -11.17 2.35 1.18
N GLY A 352 -11.14 1.17 1.78
CA GLY A 352 -10.81 -0.06 1.06
C GLY A 352 -10.55 -1.23 2.01
N GLY A 353 -11.43 -2.26 1.99
CA GLY A 353 -11.35 -3.36 2.94
C GLY A 353 -10.08 -4.19 2.81
N SER A 354 -9.79 -4.70 1.62
CA SER A 354 -8.60 -5.53 1.37
C SER A 354 -7.31 -4.78 1.64
N PHE A 355 -7.26 -3.50 1.26
CA PHE A 355 -6.08 -2.67 1.47
C PHE A 355 -5.87 -2.37 2.97
N MET A 356 -6.93 -2.05 3.70
CA MET A 356 -6.87 -1.87 5.16
C MET A 356 -6.35 -3.12 5.86
N LEU A 357 -6.87 -4.30 5.51
CA LEU A 357 -6.37 -5.59 6.02
C LEU A 357 -4.90 -5.79 5.70
N THR A 358 -4.48 -5.52 4.46
CA THR A 358 -3.08 -5.62 4.03
C THR A 358 -2.18 -4.71 4.85
N CYS A 359 -2.57 -3.45 5.08
CA CYS A 359 -1.80 -2.50 5.88
C CYS A 359 -1.62 -2.99 7.33
N PHE A 360 -2.69 -3.48 7.96
CA PHE A 360 -2.60 -4.03 9.32
C PHE A 360 -1.81 -5.34 9.40
N LEU A 361 -1.90 -6.22 8.40
CA LEU A 361 -1.06 -7.43 8.30
C LEU A 361 0.42 -7.07 8.16
N ILE A 362 0.76 -6.04 7.38
CA ILE A 362 2.13 -5.53 7.26
C ILE A 362 2.68 -5.11 8.62
N VAL A 363 1.91 -4.32 9.38
CA VAL A 363 2.31 -3.90 10.73
C VAL A 363 2.40 -5.08 11.67
N GLY A 364 1.47 -6.03 11.61
CA GLY A 364 1.47 -7.24 12.42
C GLY A 364 2.69 -8.13 12.18
N LEU A 365 3.04 -8.39 10.92
CA LEU A 365 4.23 -9.13 10.55
C LEU A 365 5.51 -8.40 11.00
N THR A 366 5.57 -7.09 10.85
CA THR A 366 6.68 -6.26 11.34
C THR A 366 6.83 -6.38 12.86
N ALA A 367 5.74 -6.26 13.60
CA ALA A 367 5.73 -6.41 15.04
C ALA A 367 6.09 -7.83 15.49
N SER A 368 5.66 -8.87 14.72
CA SER A 368 6.03 -10.27 14.96
C SER A 368 7.55 -10.49 14.91
N VAL A 369 8.26 -9.84 13.96
CA VAL A 369 9.73 -9.85 13.94
C VAL A 369 10.29 -9.10 15.15
N GLY A 370 9.72 -7.92 15.44
CA GLY A 370 10.17 -7.07 16.55
C GLY A 370 10.11 -7.74 17.92
N VAL A 371 9.05 -8.48 18.20
CA VAL A 371 8.84 -9.19 19.48
C VAL A 371 9.88 -10.31 19.68
N ARG A 372 10.33 -10.97 18.60
CA ARG A 372 11.23 -12.13 18.64
C ARG A 372 12.71 -11.77 18.45
N ARG A 373 13.06 -10.47 18.56
CA ARG A 373 14.45 -9.97 18.45
C ARG A 373 15.31 -10.28 19.66
N ALA A 374 14.71 -10.66 20.77
CA ALA A 374 15.39 -10.91 22.05
C ALA A 374 15.37 -12.41 22.48
N GLY A 375 15.17 -13.33 21.54
CA GLY A 375 15.15 -14.76 21.78
C GLY A 375 16.38 -15.47 21.27
#